data_7d8b0245f262874015bbaf56bcd028d2
#
_entry.id   7d8b0245f262874015bbaf56bcd028d2
#
_cell.length_a   1.000
_cell.length_b   1.000
_cell.length_c   1.000
_cell.angle_alpha   90.00
_cell.angle_beta   90.00
_cell.angle_gamma   90.00
#
_symmetry.space_group_name_H-M   'P 1'
#
loop_
_entity.id
_entity.type
_entity.pdbx_description
1 polymer ?
#
loop_
_entity_poly.entity_id
_entity_poly.type
_entity_poly.pdbx_seq_one_letter_code
_entity_poly.pdbx_strand_id
1 'polypeptide(L)'
;MVERGRFAPTEEGTPQGGVISPLLLNVALHGMEAAAGVDYYKMDAKGARTVAGTPALVRYADDFVVMCHTRDQAEAARSRLDQWLAPRGLSFNEDKTRIVHVDDGFDFLGFNVRRYGGKLLIKPSKAAVTRFRQRLTAEVRSLRGSNAITVIITLNPIIRGWAAYYRGVVSKEVFSTVDDHLWRLAYRWALRSHPNKPKRWVVTRYFGKFNAFRQNRWVFGDRESGAYLRRFDWTKIVRHRMVMGTSSPDDPALTDYWADRRRKGSSPLNTPTLRLLLAQNGRCPACGDLLLLADREPQTPREWEQWIKAARKALRVKALIAPTATGPVDDPDGGTMKHLLHAHCSRRLAGATARGFRKKPETPAGLA
;
A
#
# COMPACT_ATOMS: atom_id res chain seq x y z
N MET A 1 -29.45 -17.53 -9.77
CA MET A 1 -28.99 -16.85 -8.55
C MET A 1 -29.73 -17.40 -7.35
N VAL A 2 -29.09 -17.64 -6.23
CA VAL A 2 -29.81 -18.07 -5.01
C VAL A 2 -29.81 -16.90 -4.04
N GLU A 3 -30.97 -16.31 -3.81
CA GLU A 3 -31.11 -15.20 -2.87
C GLU A 3 -32.11 -15.63 -1.77
N ARG A 4 -31.67 -15.53 -0.51
CA ARG A 4 -32.44 -15.99 0.66
C ARG A 4 -32.98 -17.43 0.55
N GLY A 5 -32.19 -18.33 -0.08
CA GLY A 5 -32.56 -19.74 -0.25
C GLY A 5 -33.52 -20.02 -1.40
N ARG A 6 -33.89 -19.04 -2.20
CA ARG A 6 -34.70 -19.23 -3.42
C ARG A 6 -33.82 -19.09 -4.66
N PHE A 7 -33.96 -20.03 -5.58
CA PHE A 7 -33.32 -19.96 -6.90
C PHE A 7 -34.12 -19.02 -7.80
N ALA A 8 -33.49 -17.95 -8.25
CA ALA A 8 -34.01 -17.10 -9.32
C ALA A 8 -33.10 -17.28 -10.56
N PRO A 9 -33.64 -17.70 -11.71
CA PRO A 9 -32.83 -17.73 -12.95
C PRO A 9 -32.38 -16.32 -13.30
N THR A 10 -31.17 -16.20 -13.82
CA THR A 10 -30.61 -14.95 -14.34
C THR A 10 -30.77 -15.02 -15.85
N GLU A 11 -31.65 -14.22 -16.42
CA GLU A 11 -31.93 -14.22 -17.86
C GLU A 11 -30.84 -13.48 -18.64
N GLU A 12 -30.18 -12.47 -18.01
CA GLU A 12 -29.10 -11.70 -18.62
C GLU A 12 -27.96 -11.41 -17.61
N GLY A 13 -26.75 -11.32 -18.13
CA GLY A 13 -25.56 -10.94 -17.35
C GLY A 13 -25.01 -12.04 -16.43
N THR A 14 -24.17 -11.65 -15.48
CA THR A 14 -23.58 -12.54 -14.47
C THR A 14 -24.03 -12.12 -13.07
N PRO A 15 -24.19 -13.08 -12.14
CA PRO A 15 -24.59 -12.75 -10.77
C PRO A 15 -23.59 -11.78 -10.13
N GLN A 16 -24.09 -10.76 -9.45
CA GLN A 16 -23.25 -9.83 -8.70
C GLN A 16 -22.50 -10.58 -7.59
N GLY A 17 -21.15 -10.40 -7.56
CA GLY A 17 -20.29 -11.10 -6.61
C GLY A 17 -19.85 -12.51 -7.05
N GLY A 18 -20.19 -12.95 -8.25
CA GLY A 18 -19.69 -14.21 -8.83
C GLY A 18 -18.17 -14.19 -9.00
N VAL A 19 -17.50 -15.31 -8.68
CA VAL A 19 -16.02 -15.41 -8.75
C VAL A 19 -15.52 -15.22 -10.18
N ILE A 20 -16.25 -15.68 -11.17
CA ILE A 20 -15.87 -15.61 -12.60
C ILE A 20 -16.31 -14.29 -13.28
N SER A 21 -17.23 -13.53 -12.68
CA SER A 21 -17.81 -12.31 -13.28
C SER A 21 -16.74 -11.28 -13.72
N PRO A 22 -15.67 -11.01 -12.94
CA PRO A 22 -14.63 -10.07 -13.38
C PRO A 22 -13.85 -10.55 -14.60
N LEU A 23 -13.68 -11.88 -14.76
CA LEU A 23 -13.01 -12.45 -15.93
C LEU A 23 -13.90 -12.32 -17.17
N LEU A 24 -15.16 -12.70 -17.08
CA LEU A 24 -16.12 -12.59 -18.18
C LEU A 24 -16.30 -11.14 -18.63
N LEU A 25 -16.34 -10.19 -17.71
CA LEU A 25 -16.38 -8.77 -18.03
C LEU A 25 -15.12 -8.34 -18.81
N ASN A 26 -13.94 -8.79 -18.40
CA ASN A 26 -12.70 -8.48 -19.11
C ASN A 26 -12.68 -9.07 -20.51
N VAL A 27 -13.22 -10.28 -20.71
CA VAL A 27 -13.38 -10.90 -22.04
C VAL A 27 -14.36 -10.10 -22.89
N ALA A 28 -15.53 -9.74 -22.35
CA ALA A 28 -16.56 -8.98 -23.05
C ALA A 28 -16.06 -7.59 -23.49
N LEU A 29 -15.24 -6.94 -22.66
CA LEU A 29 -14.69 -5.61 -22.93
C LEU A 29 -13.29 -5.63 -23.56
N HIS A 30 -12.78 -6.81 -23.98
CA HIS A 30 -11.52 -6.90 -24.69
C HIS A 30 -11.61 -6.23 -26.07
N GLY A 31 -10.63 -5.40 -26.40
CA GLY A 31 -10.64 -4.63 -27.66
C GLY A 31 -11.34 -3.26 -27.57
N MET A 32 -11.89 -2.89 -26.39
CA MET A 32 -12.55 -1.60 -26.17
C MET A 32 -11.66 -0.40 -26.49
N GLU A 33 -10.34 -0.50 -26.23
CA GLU A 33 -9.38 0.56 -26.53
C GLU A 33 -9.30 0.82 -28.04
N ALA A 34 -9.16 -0.24 -28.85
CA ALA A 34 -9.14 -0.13 -30.29
C ALA A 34 -10.48 0.43 -30.84
N ALA A 35 -11.61 -0.02 -30.29
CA ALA A 35 -12.94 0.50 -30.65
C ALA A 35 -13.08 2.00 -30.32
N ALA A 36 -12.48 2.49 -29.24
CA ALA A 36 -12.42 3.91 -28.90
C ALA A 36 -11.53 4.73 -29.86
N GLY A 37 -10.72 4.07 -30.69
CA GLY A 37 -9.76 4.70 -31.59
C GLY A 37 -8.42 5.04 -30.91
N VAL A 38 -8.05 4.25 -29.90
CA VAL A 38 -6.74 4.36 -29.23
C VAL A 38 -5.72 3.58 -30.07
N ASP A 39 -4.69 4.27 -30.54
CA ASP A 39 -3.57 3.65 -31.24
C ASP A 39 -2.30 3.72 -30.39
N TYR A 40 -1.56 2.62 -30.40
CA TYR A 40 -0.26 2.53 -29.72
C TYR A 40 0.86 2.37 -30.73
N TYR A 41 1.96 3.08 -30.53
CA TYR A 41 3.19 2.77 -31.25
C TYR A 41 3.62 1.35 -30.95
N LYS A 42 4.13 0.62 -31.95
CA LYS A 42 4.80 -0.66 -31.72
C LYS A 42 5.91 -0.47 -30.67
N MET A 43 5.99 -1.40 -29.74
CA MET A 43 6.98 -1.35 -28.66
C MET A 43 8.40 -1.27 -29.19
N ASP A 44 9.08 -0.19 -28.85
CA ASP A 44 10.54 -0.15 -28.80
C ASP A 44 10.99 -0.40 -27.35
N ALA A 45 12.31 -0.40 -27.11
CA ALA A 45 12.89 -0.57 -25.76
C ALA A 45 12.42 0.50 -24.76
N LYS A 46 11.70 1.54 -25.16
CA LYS A 46 11.13 2.60 -24.31
C LYS A 46 9.64 2.41 -24.02
N GLY A 47 9.00 1.41 -24.63
CA GLY A 47 7.61 1.01 -24.39
C GLY A 47 6.58 1.64 -25.31
N ALA A 48 5.39 1.02 -25.35
CA ALA A 48 4.28 1.55 -26.11
C ALA A 48 3.82 2.88 -25.55
N ARG A 49 3.69 3.86 -26.41
CA ARG A 49 3.06 5.15 -26.15
C ARG A 49 1.84 5.27 -27.05
N THR A 50 0.81 5.94 -26.59
CA THR A 50 -0.29 6.34 -27.47
C THR A 50 0.25 7.20 -28.60
N VAL A 51 -0.21 6.93 -29.82
CA VAL A 51 0.11 7.77 -30.98
C VAL A 51 -0.40 9.19 -30.69
N ALA A 52 0.41 10.20 -31.00
CA ALA A 52 0.01 11.58 -30.78
C ALA A 52 -1.29 11.89 -31.53
N GLY A 53 -2.23 12.56 -30.86
CA GLY A 53 -3.54 12.88 -31.42
C GLY A 53 -4.61 11.80 -31.28
N THR A 54 -4.26 10.57 -30.85
CA THR A 54 -5.27 9.55 -30.56
C THR A 54 -5.80 9.66 -29.12
N PRO A 55 -7.03 9.16 -28.82
CA PRO A 55 -7.56 9.11 -27.48
C PRO A 55 -6.71 8.23 -26.55
N ALA A 56 -6.89 8.37 -25.23
CA ALA A 56 -6.37 7.43 -24.25
C ALA A 56 -7.53 6.90 -23.41
N LEU A 57 -7.66 5.58 -23.31
CA LEU A 57 -8.71 4.93 -22.52
C LEU A 57 -8.11 4.40 -21.20
N VAL A 58 -8.78 4.69 -20.09
CA VAL A 58 -8.46 4.15 -18.76
C VAL A 58 -9.71 3.43 -18.25
N ARG A 59 -9.63 2.13 -18.03
CA ARG A 59 -10.74 1.28 -17.58
C ARG A 59 -10.42 0.58 -16.27
N TYR A 60 -11.42 0.50 -15.43
CA TYR A 60 -11.42 -0.31 -14.21
C TYR A 60 -12.77 -1.01 -14.09
N ALA A 61 -12.81 -2.30 -14.32
CA ALA A 61 -14.03 -3.09 -14.46
C ALA A 61 -14.97 -2.49 -15.54
N ASP A 62 -16.16 -2.10 -15.17
CA ASP A 62 -17.17 -1.43 -16.00
C ASP A 62 -17.02 0.10 -16.05
N ASP A 63 -16.32 0.70 -15.09
CA ASP A 63 -16.02 2.12 -15.09
C ASP A 63 -14.86 2.46 -16.04
N PHE A 64 -15.02 3.45 -16.90
CA PHE A 64 -13.96 3.89 -17.79
C PHE A 64 -14.01 5.38 -18.11
N VAL A 65 -12.88 5.90 -18.57
CA VAL A 65 -12.73 7.28 -19.04
C VAL A 65 -11.96 7.26 -20.37
N VAL A 66 -12.47 7.95 -21.37
CA VAL A 66 -11.77 8.21 -22.64
C VAL A 66 -11.31 9.66 -22.64
N MET A 67 -10.00 9.86 -22.66
CA MET A 67 -9.40 11.20 -22.69
C MET A 67 -9.12 11.57 -24.15
N CYS A 68 -9.76 12.64 -24.62
CA CYS A 68 -9.71 13.14 -25.97
C CYS A 68 -9.10 14.54 -26.03
N HIS A 69 -8.58 14.91 -27.21
CA HIS A 69 -8.00 16.24 -27.44
C HIS A 69 -9.05 17.29 -27.76
N THR A 70 -10.15 16.88 -28.40
CA THR A 70 -11.26 17.74 -28.81
C THR A 70 -12.59 17.14 -28.43
N ARG A 71 -13.64 17.96 -28.42
CA ARG A 71 -15.00 17.52 -28.17
C ARG A 71 -15.50 16.57 -29.27
N ASP A 72 -15.25 16.92 -30.53
CA ASP A 72 -15.66 16.10 -31.66
C ASP A 72 -15.03 14.70 -31.61
N GLN A 73 -13.76 14.61 -31.19
CA GLN A 73 -13.09 13.32 -30.93
C GLN A 73 -13.77 12.53 -29.82
N ALA A 74 -14.25 13.19 -28.76
CA ALA A 74 -14.95 12.53 -27.67
C ALA A 74 -16.34 12.03 -28.11
N GLU A 75 -17.08 12.82 -28.90
CA GLU A 75 -18.36 12.44 -29.48
C GLU A 75 -18.20 11.25 -30.45
N ALA A 76 -17.19 11.30 -31.32
CA ALA A 76 -16.85 10.20 -32.22
C ALA A 76 -16.45 8.91 -31.49
N ALA A 77 -15.65 9.03 -30.43
CA ALA A 77 -15.28 7.89 -29.58
C ALA A 77 -16.51 7.29 -28.86
N ARG A 78 -17.41 8.11 -28.36
CA ARG A 78 -18.69 7.67 -27.75
C ARG A 78 -19.52 6.88 -28.78
N SER A 79 -19.71 7.44 -29.99
CA SER A 79 -20.49 6.76 -31.03
C SER A 79 -19.90 5.42 -31.45
N ARG A 80 -18.57 5.35 -31.65
CA ARG A 80 -17.87 4.10 -31.96
C ARG A 80 -18.03 3.06 -30.84
N LEU A 81 -17.90 3.45 -29.61
CA LEU A 81 -18.04 2.57 -28.45
C LEU A 81 -19.48 2.09 -28.31
N ASP A 82 -20.48 2.93 -28.56
CA ASP A 82 -21.90 2.55 -28.52
C ASP A 82 -22.19 1.46 -29.57
N GLN A 83 -21.75 1.67 -30.82
CA GLN A 83 -21.85 0.68 -31.88
C GLN A 83 -21.10 -0.61 -31.57
N TRP A 84 -19.98 -0.53 -30.89
CA TRP A 84 -19.16 -1.68 -30.51
C TRP A 84 -19.77 -2.47 -29.34
N LEU A 85 -20.46 -1.81 -28.40
CA LEU A 85 -21.12 -2.43 -27.25
C LEU A 85 -22.42 -3.14 -27.63
N ALA A 86 -23.20 -2.55 -28.56
CA ALA A 86 -24.52 -3.05 -28.93
C ALA A 86 -24.57 -4.55 -29.31
N PRO A 87 -23.66 -5.10 -30.19
CA PRO A 87 -23.64 -6.53 -30.49
C PRO A 87 -23.29 -7.45 -29.31
N ARG A 88 -22.79 -6.87 -28.22
CA ARG A 88 -22.44 -7.57 -26.97
C ARG A 88 -23.56 -7.54 -25.93
N GLY A 89 -24.73 -6.98 -26.29
CA GLY A 89 -25.84 -6.76 -25.37
C GLY A 89 -25.53 -5.73 -24.28
N LEU A 90 -24.57 -4.83 -24.52
CA LEU A 90 -24.16 -3.81 -23.56
C LEU A 90 -24.52 -2.41 -24.08
N SER A 91 -24.88 -1.52 -23.18
CA SER A 91 -25.20 -0.12 -23.50
C SER A 91 -24.64 0.82 -22.44
N PHE A 92 -24.50 2.09 -22.81
CA PHE A 92 -24.15 3.11 -21.84
C PHE A 92 -25.29 3.40 -20.86
N ASN A 93 -24.94 3.64 -19.62
CA ASN A 93 -25.87 4.27 -18.70
C ASN A 93 -25.88 5.78 -18.98
N GLU A 94 -26.96 6.26 -19.58
CA GLU A 94 -27.08 7.66 -20.04
C GLU A 94 -26.99 8.67 -18.87
N ASP A 95 -27.48 8.34 -17.68
CA ASP A 95 -27.42 9.21 -16.50
C ASP A 95 -25.99 9.40 -15.99
N LYS A 96 -25.11 8.42 -16.26
CA LYS A 96 -23.71 8.44 -15.78
C LYS A 96 -22.72 8.82 -16.88
N THR A 97 -23.04 8.60 -18.15
CA THR A 97 -22.15 8.85 -19.29
C THR A 97 -22.25 10.30 -19.74
N ARG A 98 -21.15 11.02 -19.68
CA ARG A 98 -21.09 12.44 -20.06
C ARG A 98 -19.75 12.82 -20.62
N ILE A 99 -19.76 13.80 -21.54
CA ILE A 99 -18.57 14.46 -22.06
C ILE A 99 -18.36 15.73 -21.22
N VAL A 100 -17.18 15.89 -20.65
CA VAL A 100 -16.83 17.02 -19.78
C VAL A 100 -15.49 17.61 -20.19
N HIS A 101 -15.35 18.93 -20.12
CA HIS A 101 -14.06 19.58 -20.32
C HIS A 101 -13.17 19.38 -19.08
N VAL A 102 -11.87 19.18 -19.30
CA VAL A 102 -10.92 18.91 -18.20
C VAL A 102 -10.76 20.08 -17.22
N ASP A 103 -11.09 21.31 -17.66
CA ASP A 103 -11.09 22.49 -16.79
C ASP A 103 -12.29 22.53 -15.83
N ASP A 104 -13.40 21.89 -16.19
CA ASP A 104 -14.54 21.67 -15.28
C ASP A 104 -14.24 20.54 -14.32
N GLY A 105 -13.51 19.53 -14.80
CA GLY A 105 -13.08 18.36 -14.06
C GLY A 105 -14.16 17.29 -13.91
N PHE A 106 -13.73 16.09 -13.57
CA PHE A 106 -14.62 14.95 -13.31
C PHE A 106 -14.08 14.07 -12.18
N ASP A 107 -14.98 13.31 -11.59
CA ASP A 107 -14.64 12.33 -10.57
C ASP A 107 -14.58 10.92 -11.18
N PHE A 108 -13.49 10.20 -10.91
CA PHE A 108 -13.29 8.82 -11.35
C PHE A 108 -12.63 8.01 -10.24
N LEU A 109 -13.22 6.89 -9.85
CA LEU A 109 -12.73 5.98 -8.79
C LEU A 109 -12.37 6.70 -7.48
N GLY A 110 -13.13 7.71 -7.12
CA GLY A 110 -12.88 8.51 -5.91
C GLY A 110 -11.79 9.56 -6.04
N PHE A 111 -11.24 9.75 -7.24
CA PHE A 111 -10.32 10.83 -7.57
C PHE A 111 -11.04 11.91 -8.36
N ASN A 112 -10.69 13.15 -8.13
CA ASN A 112 -11.04 14.27 -8.97
C ASN A 112 -9.88 14.60 -9.92
N VAL A 113 -10.14 14.58 -11.21
CA VAL A 113 -9.21 14.90 -12.28
C VAL A 113 -9.61 16.25 -12.85
N ARG A 114 -8.76 17.26 -12.72
CA ARG A 114 -9.07 18.62 -13.18
C ARG A 114 -7.81 19.41 -13.50
N ARG A 115 -7.90 20.32 -14.47
CA ARG A 115 -6.86 21.31 -14.74
C ARG A 115 -7.05 22.52 -13.84
N TYR A 116 -6.00 22.91 -13.13
CA TYR A 116 -5.96 24.09 -12.25
C TYR A 116 -4.80 24.99 -12.70
N GLY A 117 -5.10 26.21 -13.15
CA GLY A 117 -4.06 27.15 -13.58
C GLY A 117 -3.10 26.55 -14.62
N GLY A 118 -3.64 25.85 -15.63
CA GLY A 118 -2.86 25.19 -16.69
C GLY A 118 -2.23 23.84 -16.30
N LYS A 119 -2.29 23.42 -15.03
CA LYS A 119 -1.70 22.15 -14.56
C LYS A 119 -2.79 21.12 -14.30
N LEU A 120 -2.67 19.94 -14.90
CA LEU A 120 -3.54 18.80 -14.60
C LEU A 120 -3.18 18.25 -13.22
N LEU A 121 -4.14 18.24 -12.31
CA LEU A 121 -4.00 17.69 -10.97
C LEU A 121 -5.01 16.57 -10.76
N ILE A 122 -4.55 15.52 -10.09
CA ILE A 122 -5.39 14.43 -9.58
C ILE A 122 -5.40 14.56 -8.06
N LYS A 123 -6.59 14.68 -7.47
CA LYS A 123 -6.78 14.83 -6.01
C LYS A 123 -7.83 13.83 -5.51
N PRO A 124 -7.92 13.53 -4.21
CA PRO A 124 -9.10 12.86 -3.67
C PRO A 124 -10.37 13.65 -3.97
N SER A 125 -11.43 13.01 -4.43
CA SER A 125 -12.70 13.71 -4.73
C SER A 125 -13.37 14.23 -3.47
N LYS A 126 -14.12 15.32 -3.57
CA LYS A 126 -14.86 15.88 -2.44
C LYS A 126 -15.83 14.87 -1.82
N ALA A 127 -16.52 14.11 -2.66
CA ALA A 127 -17.44 13.07 -2.23
C ALA A 127 -16.72 11.95 -1.45
N ALA A 128 -15.54 11.50 -1.91
CA ALA A 128 -14.75 10.49 -1.22
C ALA A 128 -14.25 10.99 0.15
N VAL A 129 -13.78 12.22 0.23
CA VAL A 129 -13.35 12.84 1.50
C VAL A 129 -14.52 12.96 2.48
N THR A 130 -15.69 13.37 2.01
CA THR A 130 -16.90 13.50 2.86
C THR A 130 -17.33 12.16 3.40
N ARG A 131 -17.45 11.13 2.55
CA ARG A 131 -17.78 9.75 2.99
C ARG A 131 -16.75 9.22 3.99
N PHE A 132 -15.48 9.50 3.77
CA PHE A 132 -14.44 9.05 4.68
C PHE A 132 -14.49 9.73 6.05
N ARG A 133 -14.77 11.03 6.10
CA ARG A 133 -14.98 11.76 7.36
C ARG A 133 -16.20 11.26 8.12
N GLN A 134 -17.29 10.93 7.42
CA GLN A 134 -18.48 10.29 8.01
C GLN A 134 -18.13 8.93 8.61
N ARG A 135 -17.40 8.08 7.87
CA ARG A 135 -16.93 6.79 8.35
C ARG A 135 -16.07 6.93 9.60
N LEU A 136 -15.05 7.82 9.60
CA LEU A 136 -14.23 8.06 10.79
C LEU A 136 -15.06 8.51 11.99
N THR A 137 -16.08 9.34 11.74
CA THR A 137 -16.98 9.79 12.81
C THR A 137 -17.80 8.63 13.38
N ALA A 138 -18.33 7.75 12.55
CA ALA A 138 -19.07 6.57 12.97
C ALA A 138 -18.18 5.60 13.76
N GLU A 139 -16.97 5.32 13.27
CA GLU A 139 -16.00 4.44 13.95
C GLU A 139 -15.60 4.99 15.32
N VAL A 140 -15.29 6.28 15.44
CA VAL A 140 -14.96 6.89 16.74
C VAL A 140 -16.15 6.90 17.69
N ARG A 141 -17.38 7.01 17.17
CA ARG A 141 -18.60 6.91 17.97
C ARG A 141 -18.85 5.50 18.50
N SER A 142 -18.60 4.47 17.71
CA SER A 142 -18.75 3.06 18.12
C SER A 142 -17.74 2.67 19.22
N LEU A 143 -16.59 3.36 19.26
CA LEU A 143 -15.53 3.12 20.24
C LEU A 143 -15.73 3.89 21.57
N ARG A 144 -16.92 4.42 21.84
CA ARG A 144 -17.25 5.01 23.15
C ARG A 144 -17.22 3.93 24.22
N GLY A 145 -16.59 4.25 25.36
CA GLY A 145 -16.38 3.29 26.44
C GLY A 145 -15.19 2.36 26.28
N SER A 146 -14.56 2.32 25.10
CA SER A 146 -13.32 1.58 24.89
C SER A 146 -12.12 2.29 25.49
N ASN A 147 -11.00 1.58 25.69
CA ASN A 147 -9.74 2.18 26.08
C ASN A 147 -9.00 2.81 24.86
N ALA A 148 -7.98 3.62 25.13
CA ALA A 148 -7.20 4.32 24.10
C ALA A 148 -6.49 3.36 23.13
N ILE A 149 -6.01 2.21 23.62
CA ILE A 149 -5.33 1.20 22.81
C ILE A 149 -6.30 0.64 21.76
N THR A 150 -7.52 0.31 22.13
CA THR A 150 -8.56 -0.18 21.22
C THR A 150 -8.86 0.85 20.13
N VAL A 151 -9.00 2.13 20.48
CA VAL A 151 -9.18 3.22 19.52
C VAL A 151 -8.02 3.27 18.51
N ILE A 152 -6.80 3.18 19.00
CA ILE A 152 -5.59 3.25 18.16
C ILE A 152 -5.48 2.04 17.23
N ILE A 153 -5.72 0.83 17.74
CA ILE A 153 -5.63 -0.41 16.97
C ILE A 153 -6.70 -0.45 15.88
N THR A 154 -7.91 -0.01 16.17
CA THR A 154 -9.03 0.01 15.22
C THR A 154 -8.83 1.06 14.14
N LEU A 155 -8.43 2.28 14.48
CA LEU A 155 -8.33 3.38 13.52
C LEU A 155 -7.06 3.35 12.66
N ASN A 156 -5.93 2.87 13.17
CA ASN A 156 -4.67 2.86 12.43
C ASN A 156 -4.70 2.06 11.12
N PRO A 157 -5.35 0.90 11.00
CA PRO A 157 -5.55 0.22 9.72
C PRO A 157 -6.35 1.06 8.71
N ILE A 158 -7.42 1.73 9.17
CA ILE A 158 -8.27 2.60 8.35
C ILE A 158 -7.46 3.79 7.82
N ILE A 159 -6.70 4.45 8.70
CA ILE A 159 -5.80 5.56 8.35
C ILE A 159 -4.78 5.11 7.29
N ARG A 160 -4.11 3.97 7.53
CA ARG A 160 -3.10 3.44 6.61
C ARG A 160 -3.68 3.07 5.25
N GLY A 161 -4.83 2.40 5.24
CA GLY A 161 -5.48 1.97 4.01
C GLY A 161 -5.87 3.16 3.13
N TRP A 162 -6.55 4.15 3.72
CA TRP A 162 -6.98 5.34 2.99
C TRP A 162 -5.79 6.21 2.53
N ALA A 163 -4.81 6.42 3.38
CA ALA A 163 -3.60 7.14 3.02
C ALA A 163 -2.79 6.43 1.91
N ALA A 164 -2.72 5.10 1.94
CA ALA A 164 -2.04 4.31 0.92
C ALA A 164 -2.73 4.42 -0.45
N TYR A 165 -4.06 4.48 -0.48
CA TYR A 165 -4.84 4.64 -1.70
C TYR A 165 -4.57 5.99 -2.38
N TYR A 166 -4.55 7.08 -1.60
CA TYR A 166 -4.40 8.43 -2.13
C TYR A 166 -2.96 8.98 -2.15
N ARG A 167 -1.98 8.24 -1.67
CA ARG A 167 -0.58 8.73 -1.63
C ARG A 167 0.05 8.94 -3.01
N GLY A 168 -0.54 8.40 -4.07
CA GLY A 168 -0.04 8.53 -5.44
C GLY A 168 -0.37 9.85 -6.11
N VAL A 169 -1.28 10.62 -5.53
CA VAL A 169 -1.84 11.85 -6.09
C VAL A 169 -1.60 13.06 -5.19
N VAL A 170 -2.10 14.23 -5.59
CA VAL A 170 -1.98 15.48 -4.82
C VAL A 170 -2.96 15.44 -3.64
N SER A 171 -2.55 14.86 -2.53
CA SER A 171 -3.40 14.57 -1.37
C SER A 171 -2.96 15.27 -0.08
N LYS A 172 -1.83 15.99 -0.07
CA LYS A 172 -1.23 16.51 1.16
C LYS A 172 -2.15 17.44 1.94
N GLU A 173 -2.81 18.37 1.26
CA GLU A 173 -3.77 19.31 1.85
C GLU A 173 -4.99 18.58 2.42
N VAL A 174 -5.51 17.60 1.66
CA VAL A 174 -6.62 16.75 2.10
C VAL A 174 -6.22 15.92 3.32
N PHE A 175 -5.02 15.36 3.35
CA PHE A 175 -4.50 14.62 4.50
C PHE A 175 -4.45 15.49 5.76
N SER A 176 -3.98 16.74 5.64
CA SER A 176 -3.98 17.70 6.75
C SER A 176 -5.38 17.99 7.27
N THR A 177 -6.34 18.22 6.35
CA THR A 177 -7.75 18.47 6.70
C THR A 177 -8.41 17.28 7.41
N VAL A 178 -8.10 16.05 6.97
CA VAL A 178 -8.60 14.82 7.60
C VAL A 178 -7.92 14.57 8.95
N ASP A 179 -6.63 14.88 9.09
CA ASP A 179 -5.92 14.84 10.37
C ASP A 179 -6.56 15.76 11.42
N ASP A 180 -6.90 16.98 11.01
CA ASP A 180 -7.60 17.94 11.88
C ASP A 180 -8.98 17.42 12.31
N HIS A 181 -9.73 16.83 11.37
CA HIS A 181 -11.01 16.21 11.69
C HIS A 181 -10.85 15.04 12.68
N LEU A 182 -9.89 14.15 12.44
CA LEU A 182 -9.60 13.01 13.32
C LEU A 182 -9.15 13.46 14.71
N TRP A 183 -8.31 14.51 14.78
CA TRP A 183 -7.89 15.10 16.03
C TRP A 183 -9.08 15.61 16.86
N ARG A 184 -10.01 16.33 16.22
CA ARG A 184 -11.24 16.80 16.90
C ARG A 184 -12.11 15.65 17.40
N LEU A 185 -12.20 14.56 16.63
CA LEU A 185 -12.94 13.36 17.05
C LEU A 185 -12.28 12.69 18.26
N ALA A 186 -10.96 12.49 18.22
CA ALA A 186 -10.19 11.89 19.31
C ALA A 186 -10.26 12.75 20.59
N TYR A 187 -10.19 14.07 20.45
CA TYR A 187 -10.33 15.00 21.58
C TYR A 187 -11.71 14.92 22.22
N ARG A 188 -12.78 14.90 21.41
CA ARG A 188 -14.15 14.74 21.92
C ARG A 188 -14.35 13.36 22.58
N TRP A 189 -13.76 12.32 22.01
CA TRP A 189 -13.77 10.99 22.61
C TRP A 189 -13.10 11.01 24.00
N ALA A 190 -11.94 11.61 24.11
CA ALA A 190 -11.18 11.70 25.35
C ALA A 190 -11.91 12.52 26.45
N LEU A 191 -12.55 13.64 26.06
CA LEU A 191 -13.38 14.43 27.00
C LEU A 191 -14.58 13.62 27.51
N ARG A 192 -15.24 12.85 26.66
CA ARG A 192 -16.38 12.02 27.05
C ARG A 192 -15.99 10.84 27.93
N SER A 193 -14.79 10.30 27.72
CA SER A 193 -14.27 9.22 28.57
C SER A 193 -13.96 9.68 30.00
N HIS A 194 -13.77 10.99 30.21
CA HIS A 194 -13.43 11.57 31.51
C HIS A 194 -14.20 12.88 31.75
N PRO A 195 -15.54 12.82 31.94
CA PRO A 195 -16.37 14.00 32.07
C PRO A 195 -16.02 14.88 33.30
N ASN A 196 -15.54 14.25 34.36
CA ASN A 196 -15.21 14.93 35.65
C ASN A 196 -13.74 15.40 35.72
N LYS A 197 -12.95 15.24 34.62
CA LYS A 197 -11.56 15.71 34.61
C LYS A 197 -11.42 17.02 33.86
N PRO A 198 -10.55 17.95 34.27
CA PRO A 198 -10.31 19.19 33.55
C PRO A 198 -9.68 18.92 32.18
N LYS A 199 -9.96 19.77 31.21
CA LYS A 199 -9.44 19.66 29.84
C LYS A 199 -7.91 19.49 29.78
N ARG A 200 -7.18 20.20 30.66
CA ARG A 200 -5.71 20.10 30.75
C ARG A 200 -5.27 18.67 31.09
N TRP A 201 -5.94 18.02 32.05
CA TRP A 201 -5.65 16.64 32.42
C TRP A 201 -5.88 15.68 31.22
N VAL A 202 -7.01 15.84 30.51
CA VAL A 202 -7.33 15.03 29.33
C VAL A 202 -6.27 15.17 28.24
N VAL A 203 -5.83 16.40 27.97
CA VAL A 203 -4.75 16.66 27.00
C VAL A 203 -3.45 16.00 27.46
N THR A 204 -3.06 16.18 28.72
CA THR A 204 -1.84 15.58 29.26
C THR A 204 -1.89 14.06 29.23
N ARG A 205 -3.06 13.43 29.43
CA ARG A 205 -3.22 11.97 29.45
C ARG A 205 -3.10 11.38 28.04
N TYR A 206 -3.75 11.98 27.05
CA TYR A 206 -3.96 11.37 25.72
C TYR A 206 -3.19 12.01 24.60
N PHE A 207 -2.65 13.21 24.75
CA PHE A 207 -1.93 13.90 23.68
C PHE A 207 -0.48 14.16 24.06
N GLY A 208 0.40 14.03 23.07
CA GLY A 208 1.82 14.23 23.31
C GLY A 208 2.69 13.94 22.09
N LYS A 209 4.00 13.94 22.32
CA LYS A 209 5.00 13.52 21.35
C LYS A 209 5.25 12.01 21.55
N PHE A 210 4.60 11.18 20.73
CA PHE A 210 4.74 9.72 20.79
C PHE A 210 5.72 9.19 19.73
N ASN A 211 5.90 9.89 18.62
CA ASN A 211 6.82 9.47 17.57
C ASN A 211 8.19 10.11 17.78
N ALA A 212 9.24 9.30 17.91
CA ALA A 212 10.61 9.76 18.16
C ALA A 212 11.17 10.64 17.02
N PHE A 213 10.75 10.36 15.77
CA PHE A 213 11.27 11.05 14.57
C PHE A 213 10.45 12.27 14.15
N ARG A 214 9.37 12.61 14.88
CA ARG A 214 8.47 13.71 14.55
C ARG A 214 8.30 14.65 15.74
N GLN A 215 8.23 15.95 15.45
CA GLN A 215 8.07 16.98 16.49
C GLN A 215 6.59 17.29 16.83
N ASN A 216 5.65 16.53 16.27
CA ASN A 216 4.23 16.73 16.52
C ASN A 216 3.88 16.44 17.98
N ARG A 217 3.41 17.46 18.71
CA ARG A 217 3.04 17.38 20.15
C ARG A 217 1.56 17.04 20.36
N TRP A 218 0.74 17.11 19.32
CA TRP A 218 -0.71 16.91 19.38
C TRP A 218 -1.12 15.57 18.76
N VAL A 219 -0.36 14.53 19.05
CA VAL A 219 -0.68 13.18 18.59
C VAL A 219 -1.45 12.47 19.70
N PHE A 220 -2.62 11.88 19.36
CA PHE A 220 -3.36 11.05 20.30
C PHE A 220 -2.63 9.73 20.51
N GLY A 221 -2.45 9.33 21.75
CA GLY A 221 -1.74 8.10 22.08
C GLY A 221 -2.02 7.63 23.51
N ASP A 222 -1.58 6.44 23.77
CA ASP A 222 -1.60 5.83 25.08
C ASP A 222 -0.19 5.85 25.69
N ARG A 223 -0.06 6.44 26.88
CA ARG A 223 1.25 6.63 27.52
C ARG A 223 1.84 5.36 28.11
N GLU A 224 0.99 4.41 28.45
CA GLU A 224 1.42 3.16 29.07
C GLU A 224 2.04 2.21 28.02
N SER A 225 1.38 2.06 26.88
CA SER A 225 1.85 1.20 25.79
C SER A 225 2.77 1.92 24.80
N GLY A 226 2.80 3.26 24.80
CA GLY A 226 3.47 4.06 23.78
C GLY A 226 2.78 4.03 22.39
N ALA A 227 1.63 3.38 22.28
CA ALA A 227 0.85 3.33 21.06
C ALA A 227 0.24 4.70 20.72
N TYR A 228 0.09 5.02 19.43
CA TYR A 228 -0.45 6.30 19.01
C TYR A 228 -1.19 6.21 17.65
N LEU A 229 -2.12 7.14 17.43
CA LEU A 229 -2.78 7.32 16.15
C LEU A 229 -1.80 7.91 15.13
N ARG A 230 -1.70 7.26 13.99
CA ARG A 230 -0.93 7.77 12.85
C ARG A 230 -1.63 8.98 12.26
N ARG A 231 -0.83 9.91 11.75
CA ARG A 231 -1.34 11.03 10.98
C ARG A 231 -1.27 10.72 9.48
N PHE A 232 -2.26 11.19 8.73
CA PHE A 232 -2.28 11.06 7.27
C PHE A 232 -1.15 11.86 6.62
N ASP A 233 -0.86 13.04 7.14
CA ASP A 233 0.17 13.95 6.63
C ASP A 233 1.60 13.39 6.73
N TRP A 234 1.82 12.34 7.52
CA TRP A 234 3.11 11.63 7.56
C TRP A 234 3.31 10.70 6.38
N THR A 235 2.28 10.47 5.58
CA THR A 235 2.37 9.61 4.39
C THR A 235 3.09 10.36 3.27
N LYS A 236 4.22 9.81 2.84
CA LYS A 236 4.98 10.34 1.69
C LYS A 236 4.23 10.09 0.39
N ILE A 237 4.30 11.05 -0.53
CA ILE A 237 3.79 10.87 -1.90
C ILE A 237 4.68 9.83 -2.60
N VAL A 238 4.03 8.82 -3.16
CA VAL A 238 4.69 7.79 -3.99
C VAL A 238 3.89 7.68 -5.28
N ARG A 239 4.36 8.34 -6.33
CA ARG A 239 3.70 8.32 -7.63
C ARG A 239 3.72 6.94 -8.23
N HIS A 240 2.58 6.53 -8.77
CA HIS A 240 2.50 5.29 -9.54
C HIS A 240 3.33 5.44 -10.83
N ARG A 241 4.08 4.40 -11.18
CA ARG A 241 4.73 4.30 -12.47
C ARG A 241 3.82 3.51 -13.41
N MET A 242 3.42 4.12 -14.50
CA MET A 242 2.64 3.42 -15.50
C MET A 242 3.40 2.19 -16.01
N VAL A 243 2.67 1.13 -16.26
CA VAL A 243 3.15 -0.02 -17.04
C VAL A 243 3.19 0.41 -18.50
N MET A 244 4.21 0.01 -19.22
CA MET A 244 4.36 0.39 -20.62
C MET A 244 3.40 -0.42 -21.49
N GLY A 245 2.50 0.26 -22.19
CA GLY A 245 1.62 -0.30 -23.21
C GLY A 245 0.96 -1.63 -22.84
N THR A 246 1.12 -2.62 -23.69
CA THR A 246 0.58 -3.97 -23.54
C THR A 246 1.50 -4.91 -22.75
N SER A 247 2.49 -4.38 -22.01
CA SER A 247 3.47 -5.20 -21.28
C SER A 247 2.80 -6.11 -20.27
N SER A 248 2.81 -7.41 -20.53
CA SER A 248 2.35 -8.43 -19.60
C SER A 248 3.48 -8.87 -18.65
N PRO A 249 3.20 -9.09 -17.35
CA PRO A 249 4.16 -9.73 -16.45
C PRO A 249 4.46 -11.18 -16.80
N ASP A 250 3.60 -11.81 -17.60
CA ASP A 250 3.73 -13.21 -18.06
C ASP A 250 4.47 -13.33 -19.40
N ASP A 251 4.88 -12.20 -20.00
CA ASP A 251 5.68 -12.19 -21.23
C ASP A 251 7.16 -12.45 -20.93
N PRO A 252 7.73 -13.58 -21.38
CA PRO A 252 9.14 -13.90 -21.15
C PRO A 252 10.11 -12.87 -21.74
N ALA A 253 9.75 -12.22 -22.86
CA ALA A 253 10.58 -11.21 -23.50
C ALA A 253 10.72 -9.93 -22.65
N LEU A 254 9.84 -9.71 -21.68
CA LEU A 254 9.81 -8.55 -20.80
C LEU A 254 10.39 -8.81 -19.39
N THR A 255 11.10 -9.92 -19.21
CA THR A 255 11.68 -10.30 -17.91
C THR A 255 12.57 -9.21 -17.35
N ASP A 256 13.46 -8.63 -18.14
CA ASP A 256 14.37 -7.55 -17.73
C ASP A 256 13.63 -6.25 -17.39
N TYR A 257 12.62 -5.89 -18.17
CA TYR A 257 11.76 -4.75 -17.89
C TYR A 257 11.08 -4.88 -16.52
N TRP A 258 10.52 -6.05 -16.23
CA TRP A 258 9.86 -6.31 -14.95
C TRP A 258 10.85 -6.41 -13.80
N ALA A 259 12.04 -6.98 -14.01
CA ALA A 259 13.12 -7.00 -13.02
C ALA A 259 13.58 -5.59 -12.66
N ASP A 260 13.82 -4.71 -13.66
CA ASP A 260 14.22 -3.32 -13.42
C ASP A 260 13.12 -2.49 -12.72
N ARG A 261 11.85 -2.73 -13.11
CA ARG A 261 10.70 -2.12 -12.44
C ARG A 261 10.58 -2.55 -10.97
N ARG A 262 10.88 -3.79 -10.64
CA ARG A 262 10.91 -4.33 -9.26
C ARG A 262 12.06 -3.73 -8.46
N ARG A 263 13.26 -3.66 -9.02
CA ARG A 263 14.45 -3.05 -8.34
C ARG A 263 14.19 -1.60 -7.96
N LYS A 264 13.46 -0.86 -8.77
CA LYS A 264 13.06 0.53 -8.49
C LYS A 264 11.88 0.62 -7.50
N GLY A 265 11.22 -0.49 -7.18
CA GLY A 265 10.25 -0.60 -6.08
C GLY A 265 10.97 -0.65 -4.74
N SER A 266 10.55 0.18 -3.77
CA SER A 266 11.19 0.17 -2.45
C SER A 266 10.97 -1.17 -1.76
N SER A 267 12.05 -1.93 -1.56
CA SER A 267 12.05 -3.09 -0.67
C SER A 267 11.58 -2.67 0.74
N PRO A 268 10.82 -3.49 1.46
CA PRO A 268 10.53 -3.24 2.87
C PRO A 268 11.78 -3.31 3.75
N LEU A 269 12.83 -3.99 3.28
CA LEU A 269 14.14 -4.02 3.92
C LEU A 269 14.95 -2.79 3.51
N ASN A 270 15.73 -2.24 4.44
CA ASN A 270 16.67 -1.17 4.13
C ASN A 270 17.85 -1.70 3.31
N THR A 271 18.55 -0.83 2.60
CA THR A 271 19.66 -1.19 1.71
C THR A 271 20.75 -2.02 2.40
N PRO A 272 21.19 -1.70 3.63
CA PRO A 272 22.18 -2.53 4.34
C PRO A 272 21.68 -3.95 4.63
N THR A 273 20.46 -4.08 5.13
CA THR A 273 19.83 -5.40 5.40
C THR A 273 19.68 -6.21 4.12
N LEU A 274 19.30 -5.58 3.01
CA LEU A 274 19.16 -6.25 1.72
C LEU A 274 20.52 -6.74 1.21
N ARG A 275 21.59 -5.94 1.34
CA ARG A 275 22.96 -6.35 0.97
C ARG A 275 23.43 -7.56 1.77
N LEU A 276 23.19 -7.58 3.08
CA LEU A 276 23.53 -8.71 3.93
C LEU A 276 22.75 -9.98 3.54
N LEU A 277 21.45 -9.83 3.25
CA LEU A 277 20.61 -10.94 2.80
C LEU A 277 21.13 -11.56 1.50
N LEU A 278 21.52 -10.71 0.54
CA LEU A 278 22.10 -11.15 -0.74
C LEU A 278 23.46 -11.82 -0.54
N ALA A 279 24.35 -11.22 0.26
CA ALA A 279 25.67 -11.79 0.56
C ALA A 279 25.60 -13.15 1.25
N GLN A 280 24.53 -13.42 1.99
CA GLN A 280 24.27 -14.68 2.69
C GLN A 280 23.43 -15.68 1.88
N ASN A 281 23.14 -15.38 0.59
CA ASN A 281 22.21 -16.18 -0.25
C ASN A 281 20.87 -16.45 0.44
N GLY A 282 20.37 -15.46 1.21
CA GLY A 282 19.12 -15.55 1.95
C GLY A 282 19.11 -16.50 3.15
N ARG A 283 20.25 -17.03 3.55
CA ARG A 283 20.36 -18.06 4.63
C ARG A 283 20.94 -17.49 5.93
N CYS A 284 20.48 -18.05 7.03
CA CYS A 284 21.02 -17.78 8.36
C CYS A 284 22.35 -18.54 8.55
N PRO A 285 23.48 -17.88 8.82
CA PRO A 285 24.77 -18.58 9.00
C PRO A 285 24.82 -19.48 10.24
N ALA A 286 23.90 -19.31 11.20
CA ALA A 286 23.87 -20.11 12.42
C ALA A 286 23.10 -21.44 12.29
N CYS A 287 22.07 -21.53 11.42
CA CYS A 287 21.28 -22.75 11.25
C CYS A 287 21.18 -23.22 9.79
N GLY A 288 21.67 -22.45 8.83
CA GLY A 288 21.58 -22.79 7.40
C GLY A 288 20.22 -22.56 6.76
N ASP A 289 19.16 -22.34 7.55
CA ASP A 289 17.80 -22.17 7.02
C ASP A 289 17.60 -20.80 6.39
N LEU A 290 16.59 -20.72 5.51
CA LEU A 290 16.22 -19.47 4.84
C LEU A 290 15.73 -18.43 5.87
N LEU A 291 16.30 -17.23 5.80
CA LEU A 291 15.86 -16.06 6.58
C LEU A 291 14.49 -15.55 6.13
N LEU A 292 14.23 -15.65 4.84
CA LEU A 292 12.95 -15.40 4.18
C LEU A 292 12.62 -16.59 3.28
N LEU A 293 11.40 -16.68 2.78
CA LEU A 293 10.95 -17.76 1.89
C LEU A 293 11.55 -17.70 0.47
N ALA A 294 12.76 -17.15 0.34
CA ALA A 294 13.50 -17.10 -0.94
C ALA A 294 15.01 -17.12 -0.66
N ASP A 295 15.71 -18.02 -1.32
CA ASP A 295 17.18 -18.17 -1.29
C ASP A 295 17.89 -17.37 -2.40
N ARG A 296 17.12 -16.86 -3.34
CA ARG A 296 17.58 -16.04 -4.47
C ARG A 296 16.69 -14.82 -4.69
N GLU A 297 17.15 -13.87 -5.49
CA GLU A 297 16.34 -12.73 -5.89
C GLU A 297 15.09 -13.20 -6.66
N PRO A 298 13.89 -12.73 -6.31
CA PRO A 298 12.66 -13.10 -7.01
C PRO A 298 12.73 -12.74 -8.50
N GLN A 299 12.43 -13.67 -9.38
CA GLN A 299 12.51 -13.49 -10.83
C GLN A 299 11.15 -13.11 -11.42
N THR A 300 10.06 -13.62 -10.86
CA THR A 300 8.70 -13.38 -11.34
C THR A 300 7.96 -12.36 -10.47
N PRO A 301 6.95 -11.65 -11.00
CA PRO A 301 6.10 -10.75 -10.22
C PRO A 301 5.43 -11.44 -9.02
N ARG A 302 5.01 -12.68 -9.19
CA ARG A 302 4.37 -13.48 -8.14
C ARG A 302 5.34 -13.82 -7.00
N GLU A 303 6.56 -14.23 -7.32
CA GLU A 303 7.62 -14.47 -6.32
C GLU A 303 7.97 -13.18 -5.58
N TRP A 304 8.04 -12.05 -6.30
CA TRP A 304 8.29 -10.75 -5.70
C TRP A 304 7.21 -10.32 -4.69
N GLU A 305 5.94 -10.54 -5.03
CA GLU A 305 4.85 -10.24 -4.09
C GLU A 305 4.89 -11.14 -2.85
N GLN A 306 5.18 -12.43 -3.03
CA GLN A 306 5.34 -13.38 -1.93
C GLN A 306 6.54 -12.99 -1.05
N TRP A 307 7.65 -12.61 -1.67
CA TRP A 307 8.85 -12.15 -0.97
C TRP A 307 8.58 -10.88 -0.16
N ILE A 308 7.90 -9.87 -0.75
CA ILE A 308 7.50 -8.67 -0.04
C ILE A 308 6.59 -8.97 1.16
N LYS A 309 5.63 -9.89 1.00
CA LYS A 309 4.76 -10.33 2.09
C LYS A 309 5.56 -11.01 3.21
N ALA A 310 6.47 -11.89 2.85
CA ALA A 310 7.36 -12.58 3.80
C ALA A 310 8.28 -11.59 4.54
N ALA A 311 8.92 -10.66 3.84
CA ALA A 311 9.78 -9.63 4.42
C ALA A 311 9.00 -8.72 5.39
N ARG A 312 7.80 -8.28 5.02
CA ARG A 312 6.91 -7.49 5.89
C ARG A 312 6.48 -8.26 7.14
N LYS A 313 6.18 -9.56 6.99
CA LYS A 313 5.85 -10.43 8.12
C LYS A 313 7.05 -10.58 9.06
N ALA A 314 8.23 -10.87 8.53
CA ALA A 314 9.47 -11.02 9.30
C ALA A 314 9.83 -9.76 10.10
N LEU A 315 9.69 -8.57 9.48
CA LEU A 315 9.89 -7.29 10.17
C LEU A 315 8.85 -7.03 11.26
N ARG A 316 7.59 -7.43 11.04
CA ARG A 316 6.51 -7.24 12.02
C ARG A 316 6.73 -8.07 13.28
N VAL A 317 7.10 -9.32 13.12
CA VAL A 317 7.32 -10.27 14.24
C VAL A 317 8.74 -10.20 14.79
N LYS A 318 9.58 -9.25 14.32
CA LYS A 318 11.00 -9.13 14.67
C LYS A 318 11.76 -10.46 14.49
N ALA A 319 11.39 -11.23 13.49
CA ALA A 319 12.01 -12.53 13.19
C ALA A 319 13.41 -12.37 12.58
N LEU A 320 13.66 -11.25 11.90
CA LEU A 320 14.97 -10.83 11.41
C LEU A 320 15.59 -9.89 12.43
N ILE A 321 16.74 -10.22 12.93
CA ILE A 321 17.53 -9.34 13.78
C ILE A 321 18.56 -8.62 12.95
N ALA A 322 18.66 -7.30 13.18
CA ALA A 322 19.72 -6.45 12.68
C ALA A 322 21.10 -6.96 13.09
N PRO A 323 22.16 -6.57 12.39
CA PRO A 323 23.48 -7.15 12.50
C PRO A 323 23.97 -7.17 13.94
N THR A 324 24.10 -8.33 14.52
CA THR A 324 24.87 -8.53 15.73
C THR A 324 26.31 -8.77 15.27
N ALA A 325 27.26 -8.04 15.83
CA ALA A 325 28.67 -8.37 15.69
C ALA A 325 28.84 -9.76 16.32
N THR A 326 28.91 -10.80 15.50
CA THR A 326 29.36 -12.10 15.96
C THR A 326 30.87 -12.04 16.02
N GLY A 327 31.42 -12.52 17.15
CA GLY A 327 32.85 -12.57 17.38
C GLY A 327 33.66 -13.29 16.27
N PRO A 328 34.97 -13.39 16.40
CA PRO A 328 35.87 -13.63 15.30
C PRO A 328 35.54 -14.93 14.56
N VAL A 329 35.03 -14.82 13.37
CA VAL A 329 35.31 -15.79 12.30
C VAL A 329 36.52 -15.20 11.61
N ASP A 330 37.59 -15.93 11.58
CA ASP A 330 38.91 -15.54 11.05
C ASP A 330 38.76 -14.92 9.66
N ASP A 331 38.73 -13.61 9.63
CA ASP A 331 38.86 -12.81 8.41
C ASP A 331 40.29 -12.23 8.48
N PRO A 332 41.13 -12.51 7.47
CA PRO A 332 42.54 -12.01 7.47
C PRO A 332 42.66 -10.49 7.53
N ASP A 333 41.56 -9.74 7.28
CA ASP A 333 41.54 -8.27 7.30
C ASP A 333 40.94 -7.65 8.59
N GLY A 334 40.66 -8.42 9.64
CA GLY A 334 40.25 -7.92 10.96
C GLY A 334 38.91 -7.20 11.03
N GLY A 335 38.07 -7.32 10.02
CA GLY A 335 36.78 -6.67 9.93
C GLY A 335 35.68 -7.47 10.59
N THR A 336 34.90 -6.83 11.48
CA THR A 336 33.70 -7.46 12.09
C THR A 336 32.63 -7.62 11.03
N MET A 337 32.49 -8.80 10.43
CA MET A 337 31.41 -9.08 9.47
C MET A 337 30.05 -9.07 10.17
N LYS A 338 29.14 -8.25 9.66
CA LYS A 338 27.76 -8.18 10.14
C LYS A 338 26.91 -9.21 9.38
N HIS A 339 26.19 -10.06 10.09
CA HIS A 339 25.31 -11.07 9.52
C HIS A 339 23.87 -10.87 9.95
N LEU A 340 22.92 -11.26 9.09
CA LEU A 340 21.50 -11.40 9.46
C LEU A 340 21.28 -12.78 10.08
N LEU A 341 20.59 -12.80 11.20
CA LEU A 341 20.26 -14.02 11.92
C LEU A 341 18.75 -14.08 12.19
N HIS A 342 18.21 -15.28 12.36
CA HIS A 342 16.91 -15.44 13.00
C HIS A 342 16.97 -14.96 14.45
N ALA A 343 15.89 -14.38 14.96
CA ALA A 343 15.81 -13.92 16.34
C ALA A 343 16.13 -15.01 17.38
N HIS A 344 15.70 -16.25 17.11
CA HIS A 344 16.00 -17.39 17.99
C HIS A 344 17.48 -17.83 17.90
N CYS A 345 18.10 -17.79 16.71
CA CYS A 345 19.50 -18.09 16.53
C CYS A 345 20.40 -17.06 17.23
N SER A 346 20.08 -15.79 17.12
CA SER A 346 20.80 -14.72 17.82
C SER A 346 20.74 -14.88 19.35
N ARG A 347 19.56 -15.21 19.90
CA ARG A 347 19.41 -15.48 21.35
C ARG A 347 20.23 -16.68 21.81
N ARG A 348 20.29 -17.74 20.99
CA ARG A 348 21.05 -18.95 21.28
C ARG A 348 22.56 -18.68 21.30
N LEU A 349 23.08 -17.90 20.36
CA LEU A 349 24.48 -17.48 20.31
C LEU A 349 24.85 -16.59 21.50
N ALA A 350 24.01 -15.60 21.84
CA ALA A 350 24.19 -14.74 23.00
C ALA A 350 24.17 -15.55 24.33
N GLY A 351 23.33 -16.57 24.43
CA GLY A 351 23.28 -17.46 25.60
C GLY A 351 24.48 -18.41 25.71
N ALA A 352 25.10 -18.80 24.58
CA ALA A 352 26.31 -19.60 24.57
C ALA A 352 27.55 -18.82 25.01
N THR A 353 27.69 -17.56 24.56
CA THR A 353 28.76 -16.65 25.02
C THR A 353 28.63 -16.32 26.50
N ALA A 354 27.42 -16.15 27.03
CA ALA A 354 27.21 -15.90 28.46
C ALA A 354 27.53 -17.11 29.36
N ARG A 355 27.47 -18.34 28.84
CA ARG A 355 27.85 -19.54 29.59
C ARG A 355 29.36 -19.80 29.55
N GLY A 356 30.07 -19.36 28.53
CA GLY A 356 31.53 -19.49 28.39
C GLY A 356 32.34 -18.64 29.38
N PHE A 357 31.75 -17.63 30.01
CA PHE A 357 32.42 -16.74 30.99
C PHE A 357 32.25 -17.14 32.45
N ARG A 358 31.54 -18.24 32.75
CA ARG A 358 31.51 -18.83 34.11
C ARG A 358 32.49 -19.98 34.21
N LYS A 359 33.79 -19.74 34.07
CA LYS A 359 34.81 -20.59 34.69
C LYS A 359 34.75 -20.36 36.21
N LYS A 360 34.46 -21.44 36.95
CA LYS A 360 34.66 -21.48 38.40
C LYS A 360 36.11 -21.08 38.73
N PRO A 361 36.31 -20.29 39.78
CA PRO A 361 37.64 -20.12 40.30
C PRO A 361 38.13 -21.49 40.85
N GLU A 362 39.24 -21.97 40.37
CA GLU A 362 39.96 -23.06 40.95
C GLU A 362 40.48 -22.65 42.32
N THR A 363 40.04 -23.32 43.36
CA THR A 363 40.59 -23.20 44.71
C THR A 363 42.03 -23.74 44.70
N PRO A 364 43.03 -22.99 45.16
CA PRO A 364 44.37 -23.57 45.29
C PRO A 364 44.39 -24.66 46.36
N ALA A 365 44.83 -25.83 45.99
CA ALA A 365 45.15 -26.91 46.93
C ALA A 365 46.24 -26.48 47.90
N GLY A 366 45.86 -26.44 49.18
CA GLY A 366 46.83 -26.13 50.24
C GLY A 366 47.90 -27.22 50.37
N LEU A 367 49.10 -26.73 50.57
CA LEU A 367 50.20 -27.53 51.09
C LEU A 367 49.95 -27.92 52.54
N ALA A 368 50.06 -29.19 52.79
CA ALA A 368 50.60 -29.73 54.05
C ALA A 368 51.17 -31.13 53.74
#